data_f11d26cb2d92bd7e7d208c00e0d140ee
#
_entry.id   f11d26cb2d92bd7e7d208c00e0d140ee
#
_cell.length_a   1.000
_cell.length_b   1.000
_cell.length_c   1.000
_cell.angle_alpha   90.00
_cell.angle_beta   90.00
_cell.angle_gamma   90.00
#
_symmetry.space_group_name_H-M   'P 1'
#
loop_
_entity.id
_entity.type
_entity.pdbx_description
1 polymer ?
#
loop_
_entity_poly.entity_id
_entity_poly.type
_entity_poly.pdbx_seq_one_letter_code
_entity_poly.pdbx_strand_id
1 'polypeptide(L)'
;MATVEVEPRLGGVETLKKTPRVRTTRPILVWATIGALFMVLAAYIASKWIFGGRATPTPLGVDEPTSGEIAFNIGAQAAAIIAVVGALIYVIRRCIRERRITFDLMLMIAYVMLVQWDPVLNYVVPTFSYTSLMINFGSWTTDVPGWVSPRANLMPEPTAAIGIGFMWSAALCMLGCGFLRKVVMRRWPETGKLGIILWSVGFMAVMDLLIESILCLGHNIAYFNTVGWLTLWQGTSHQFPIYEAFVWGGLGWAPLMVLRFYLDDRGHSVVERGVDRLNVSNKTKVLLQILALGAVTNICYVSYNVVMIGISLQNDNDASAVYPSHLTNSLCGPRNKCTTPGTGTPIPTGGQPASPSDVPGNGRTWVDVYLGR
;
A
#
# COMPACT_ATOMS: atom_id res chain seq x y z
N MET A 1 74.03 -19.97 54.02
CA MET A 1 73.49 -20.95 53.14
C MET A 1 72.06 -21.19 53.55
N ALA A 2 71.09 -20.55 52.86
CA ALA A 2 69.67 -20.75 53.09
C ALA A 2 69.09 -21.43 51.86
N THR A 3 68.60 -22.67 52.10
CA THR A 3 67.88 -23.44 51.07
C THR A 3 66.48 -22.94 50.98
N VAL A 4 66.07 -22.54 49.76
CA VAL A 4 64.71 -22.19 49.43
C VAL A 4 64.02 -23.44 48.97
N GLU A 5 63.02 -23.90 49.71
CA GLU A 5 62.05 -24.91 49.27
C GLU A 5 61.05 -24.30 48.31
N VAL A 6 60.92 -24.91 47.14
CA VAL A 6 59.88 -24.51 46.10
C VAL A 6 58.77 -25.54 46.28
N GLU A 7 57.59 -25.07 46.76
CA GLU A 7 56.33 -25.81 46.70
C GLU A 7 55.75 -25.88 45.27
N PRO A 8 55.30 -27.05 44.81
CA PRO A 8 54.61 -27.15 43.51
C PRO A 8 53.17 -26.73 43.67
N ARG A 9 52.78 -25.61 42.95
CA ARG A 9 51.39 -25.21 42.79
C ARG A 9 50.66 -26.23 41.91
N LEU A 10 49.74 -26.97 42.55
CA LEU A 10 48.75 -27.82 41.88
C LEU A 10 47.88 -26.99 40.94
N GLY A 11 47.74 -27.51 39.72
CA GLY A 11 47.03 -26.85 38.63
C GLY A 11 45.56 -26.59 38.93
N GLY A 12 45.21 -25.30 38.84
CA GLY A 12 43.81 -24.87 38.74
C GLY A 12 43.24 -25.23 37.37
N VAL A 13 42.26 -26.13 37.38
CA VAL A 13 41.42 -26.38 36.19
C VAL A 13 40.66 -25.10 35.89
N GLU A 14 41.14 -24.36 34.91
CA GLU A 14 40.41 -23.22 34.33
C GLU A 14 39.13 -23.76 33.70
N THR A 15 38.01 -23.65 34.43
CA THR A 15 36.68 -23.87 33.86
C THR A 15 36.47 -22.84 32.74
N LEU A 16 36.64 -23.27 31.50
CA LEU A 16 36.27 -22.52 30.33
C LEU A 16 34.82 -22.06 30.48
N LYS A 17 34.62 -20.79 30.87
CA LYS A 17 33.31 -20.13 30.84
C LYS A 17 32.81 -20.25 29.39
N LYS A 18 31.86 -21.15 29.16
CA LYS A 18 31.11 -21.19 27.89
C LYS A 18 30.56 -19.81 27.64
N THR A 19 31.18 -19.07 26.72
CA THR A 19 30.63 -17.82 26.19
C THR A 19 29.21 -18.12 25.74
N PRO A 20 28.22 -17.34 26.20
CA PRO A 20 26.86 -17.57 25.79
C PRO A 20 26.81 -17.48 24.26
N ARG A 21 26.35 -18.56 23.61
CA ARG A 21 26.09 -18.57 22.18
C ARG A 21 25.06 -17.47 21.93
N VAL A 22 25.52 -16.30 21.48
CA VAL A 22 24.63 -15.26 20.96
C VAL A 22 23.84 -15.91 19.83
N ARG A 23 22.58 -16.20 20.08
CA ARG A 23 21.66 -16.63 19.03
C ARG A 23 21.67 -15.53 17.97
N THR A 24 22.41 -15.74 16.89
CA THR A 24 22.41 -14.82 15.75
C THR A 24 21.07 -14.95 15.04
N THR A 25 20.10 -14.16 15.47
CA THR A 25 18.82 -14.05 14.79
C THR A 25 19.10 -13.60 13.35
N ARG A 26 18.38 -14.18 12.40
CA ARG A 26 18.41 -13.79 10.99
C ARG A 26 17.06 -13.24 10.59
N PRO A 27 16.75 -11.97 10.90
CA PRO A 27 15.45 -11.36 10.60
C PRO A 27 15.03 -11.53 9.15
N ILE A 28 15.98 -11.44 8.23
CA ILE A 28 15.75 -11.61 6.79
C ILE A 28 14.98 -12.89 6.45
N LEU A 29 15.27 -14.02 7.10
CA LEU A 29 14.58 -15.29 6.79
C LEU A 29 13.13 -15.26 7.25
N VAL A 30 12.85 -14.68 8.41
CA VAL A 30 11.47 -14.55 8.91
C VAL A 30 10.66 -13.64 8.00
N TRP A 31 11.19 -12.45 7.74
CA TRP A 31 10.50 -11.47 6.91
C TRP A 31 10.32 -11.94 5.47
N ALA A 32 11.34 -12.54 4.87
CA ALA A 32 11.22 -13.08 3.52
C ALA A 32 10.22 -14.24 3.42
N THR A 33 10.11 -15.08 4.48
CA THR A 33 9.07 -16.13 4.51
C THR A 33 7.67 -15.53 4.53
N ILE A 34 7.43 -14.51 5.37
CA ILE A 34 6.15 -13.80 5.42
C ILE A 34 5.84 -13.17 4.04
N GLY A 35 6.81 -12.50 3.42
CA GLY A 35 6.64 -11.93 2.09
C GLY A 35 6.35 -12.97 1.01
N ALA A 36 7.00 -14.14 1.08
CA ALA A 36 6.73 -15.25 0.16
C ALA A 36 5.30 -15.77 0.31
N LEU A 37 4.78 -15.88 1.53
CA LEU A 37 3.38 -16.27 1.77
C LEU A 37 2.40 -15.27 1.16
N PHE A 38 2.63 -13.96 1.31
CA PHE A 38 1.83 -12.95 0.65
C PHE A 38 1.88 -13.08 -0.88
N MET A 39 3.05 -13.36 -1.45
CA MET A 39 3.18 -13.54 -2.90
C MET A 39 2.48 -14.78 -3.42
N VAL A 40 2.47 -15.88 -2.66
CA VAL A 40 1.69 -17.08 -3.00
C VAL A 40 0.20 -16.77 -3.02
N LEU A 41 -0.30 -16.02 -2.02
CA LEU A 41 -1.69 -15.57 -1.99
C LEU A 41 -2.01 -14.63 -3.17
N ALA A 42 -1.13 -13.67 -3.46
CA ALA A 42 -1.30 -12.76 -4.60
C ALA A 42 -1.36 -13.52 -5.93
N ALA A 43 -0.46 -14.50 -6.13
CA ALA A 43 -0.45 -15.34 -7.32
C ALA A 43 -1.73 -16.19 -7.44
N TYR A 44 -2.24 -16.71 -6.33
CA TYR A 44 -3.52 -17.43 -6.29
C TYR A 44 -4.69 -16.53 -6.73
N ILE A 45 -4.81 -15.34 -6.13
CA ILE A 45 -5.87 -14.37 -6.45
C ILE A 45 -5.78 -13.95 -7.91
N ALA A 46 -4.60 -13.51 -8.37
CA ALA A 46 -4.39 -13.06 -9.74
C ALA A 46 -4.69 -14.16 -10.77
N SER A 47 -4.26 -15.39 -10.49
CA SER A 47 -4.54 -16.52 -11.41
C SER A 47 -6.04 -16.80 -11.54
N LYS A 48 -6.78 -16.80 -10.44
CA LYS A 48 -8.24 -16.97 -10.47
C LYS A 48 -8.94 -15.84 -11.21
N TRP A 49 -8.54 -14.61 -10.98
CA TRP A 49 -9.11 -13.44 -11.64
C TRP A 49 -8.87 -13.46 -13.15
N ILE A 50 -7.61 -13.64 -13.59
CA ILE A 50 -7.23 -13.61 -15.00
C ILE A 50 -7.82 -14.81 -15.75
N PHE A 51 -7.56 -16.04 -15.27
CA PHE A 51 -8.01 -17.24 -15.95
C PHE A 51 -9.49 -17.56 -15.72
N GLY A 52 -10.13 -16.93 -14.73
CA GLY A 52 -11.57 -16.99 -14.52
C GLY A 52 -12.40 -16.09 -15.45
N GLY A 53 -11.75 -15.31 -16.34
CA GLY A 53 -12.42 -14.44 -17.30
C GLY A 53 -13.09 -13.22 -16.68
N ARG A 54 -12.68 -12.84 -15.45
CA ARG A 54 -13.23 -11.69 -14.71
C ARG A 54 -12.47 -10.39 -14.88
N ALA A 55 -11.34 -10.43 -15.58
CA ALA A 55 -10.53 -9.25 -15.90
C ALA A 55 -11.19 -8.47 -17.05
N THR A 56 -12.20 -7.66 -16.73
CA THR A 56 -12.97 -6.87 -17.68
C THR A 56 -13.10 -5.42 -17.19
N PRO A 57 -13.09 -4.42 -18.09
CA PRO A 57 -13.31 -3.02 -17.71
C PRO A 57 -14.64 -2.82 -16.99
N THR A 58 -14.64 -1.99 -15.95
CA THR A 58 -15.86 -1.61 -15.24
C THR A 58 -16.65 -0.60 -16.08
N PRO A 59 -17.97 -0.83 -16.30
CA PRO A 59 -18.82 0.13 -17.00
C PRO A 59 -18.98 1.45 -16.26
N LEU A 60 -19.17 2.55 -17.01
CA LEU A 60 -19.33 3.91 -16.45
C LEU A 60 -20.65 4.11 -15.72
N GLY A 61 -21.68 3.34 -16.06
CA GLY A 61 -23.02 3.50 -15.52
C GLY A 61 -23.87 4.45 -16.35
N VAL A 62 -24.80 5.17 -15.70
CA VAL A 62 -25.81 6.01 -16.38
C VAL A 62 -25.42 7.48 -16.54
N ASP A 63 -24.50 7.96 -15.70
CA ASP A 63 -24.09 9.37 -15.75
C ASP A 63 -22.96 9.54 -16.78
N GLU A 64 -23.14 10.49 -17.70
CA GLU A 64 -22.09 10.81 -18.67
C GLU A 64 -21.03 11.68 -18.00
N PRO A 65 -19.72 11.30 -18.09
CA PRO A 65 -18.65 12.11 -17.55
C PRO A 65 -18.49 13.42 -18.32
N THR A 66 -18.22 14.49 -17.61
CA THR A 66 -17.94 15.79 -18.20
C THR A 66 -16.58 15.81 -18.90
N SER A 67 -16.40 16.70 -19.88
CA SER A 67 -15.09 16.89 -20.53
C SER A 67 -13.99 17.27 -19.54
N GLY A 68 -14.34 17.97 -18.45
CA GLY A 68 -13.41 18.32 -17.38
C GLY A 68 -12.94 17.10 -16.61
N GLU A 69 -13.84 16.20 -16.23
CA GLU A 69 -13.50 14.94 -15.55
C GLU A 69 -12.63 14.05 -16.44
N ILE A 70 -12.96 13.92 -17.72
CA ILE A 70 -12.16 13.15 -18.68
C ILE A 70 -10.74 13.73 -18.77
N ALA A 71 -10.61 15.04 -18.96
CA ALA A 71 -9.31 15.71 -19.07
C ALA A 71 -8.48 15.57 -17.78
N PHE A 72 -9.12 15.76 -16.63
CA PHE A 72 -8.47 15.61 -15.33
C PHE A 72 -7.97 14.16 -15.11
N ASN A 73 -8.81 13.17 -15.43
CA ASN A 73 -8.45 11.76 -15.33
C ASN A 73 -7.26 11.37 -16.22
N ILE A 74 -7.25 11.82 -17.46
CA ILE A 74 -6.11 11.62 -18.37
C ILE A 74 -4.85 12.28 -17.80
N GLY A 75 -4.98 13.53 -17.34
CA GLY A 75 -3.87 14.27 -16.74
C GLY A 75 -3.29 13.60 -15.49
N ALA A 76 -4.16 13.13 -14.59
CA ALA A 76 -3.75 12.45 -13.37
C ALA A 76 -3.01 11.13 -13.66
N GLN A 77 -3.53 10.31 -14.57
CA GLN A 77 -2.86 9.08 -14.98
C GLN A 77 -1.51 9.35 -15.66
N ALA A 78 -1.46 10.36 -16.55
CA ALA A 78 -0.22 10.76 -17.19
C ALA A 78 0.82 11.25 -16.16
N ALA A 79 0.40 12.06 -15.18
CA ALA A 79 1.26 12.54 -14.10
C ALA A 79 1.80 11.38 -13.25
N ALA A 80 0.95 10.40 -12.90
CA ALA A 80 1.37 9.21 -12.18
C ALA A 80 2.43 8.38 -12.96
N ILE A 81 2.20 8.16 -14.26
CA ILE A 81 3.15 7.45 -15.12
C ILE A 81 4.48 8.22 -15.22
N ILE A 82 4.44 9.53 -15.44
CA ILE A 82 5.64 10.38 -15.53
C ILE A 82 6.42 10.31 -14.20
N ALA A 83 5.74 10.40 -13.07
CA ALA A 83 6.37 10.30 -11.75
C ALA A 83 7.06 8.96 -11.55
N VAL A 84 6.40 7.85 -11.90
CA VAL A 84 6.97 6.49 -11.80
C VAL A 84 8.18 6.33 -12.71
N VAL A 85 8.05 6.73 -13.99
CA VAL A 85 9.15 6.63 -14.98
C VAL A 85 10.34 7.48 -14.54
N GLY A 86 10.11 8.71 -14.08
CA GLY A 86 11.16 9.58 -13.55
C GLY A 86 11.89 8.96 -12.34
N ALA A 87 11.12 8.43 -11.39
CA ALA A 87 11.67 7.75 -10.21
C ALA A 87 12.47 6.49 -10.60
N LEU A 88 11.96 5.68 -11.53
CA LEU A 88 12.65 4.50 -12.04
C LEU A 88 13.98 4.86 -12.72
N ILE A 89 13.96 5.86 -13.60
CA ILE A 89 15.19 6.33 -14.26
C ILE A 89 16.23 6.78 -13.21
N TYR A 90 15.80 7.54 -12.22
CA TYR A 90 16.67 8.00 -11.14
C TYR A 90 17.27 6.82 -10.36
N VAL A 91 16.44 5.88 -9.93
CA VAL A 91 16.85 4.74 -9.11
C VAL A 91 17.71 3.76 -9.91
N ILE A 92 17.38 3.48 -11.18
CA ILE A 92 18.19 2.61 -12.07
C ILE A 92 19.56 3.22 -12.31
N ARG A 93 19.64 4.53 -12.62
CA ARG A 93 20.93 5.23 -12.77
C ARG A 93 21.78 5.11 -11.51
N ARG A 94 21.14 5.17 -10.35
CA ARG A 94 21.82 4.99 -9.06
C ARG A 94 22.33 3.55 -8.91
N CYS A 95 21.54 2.53 -9.25
CA CYS A 95 21.94 1.13 -9.22
C CYS A 95 23.17 0.88 -10.14
N ILE A 96 23.15 1.45 -11.34
CA ILE A 96 24.27 1.33 -12.30
C ILE A 96 25.54 1.99 -11.74
N ARG A 97 25.43 3.20 -11.19
CA ARG A 97 26.55 3.93 -10.59
C ARG A 97 27.14 3.20 -9.39
N GLU A 98 26.29 2.65 -8.51
CA GLU A 98 26.69 1.91 -7.31
C GLU A 98 27.04 0.44 -7.60
N ARG A 99 26.83 -0.04 -8.84
CA ARG A 99 27.02 -1.43 -9.27
C ARG A 99 26.34 -2.46 -8.39
N ARG A 100 25.19 -2.10 -7.81
CA ARG A 100 24.36 -2.97 -6.97
C ARG A 100 22.90 -2.60 -7.09
N ILE A 101 22.01 -3.56 -6.77
CA ILE A 101 20.59 -3.27 -6.58
C ILE A 101 20.46 -2.48 -5.26
N THR A 102 19.91 -1.27 -5.35
CA THR A 102 19.77 -0.38 -4.19
C THR A 102 18.49 -0.69 -3.43
N PHE A 103 18.44 -0.30 -2.15
CA PHE A 103 17.23 -0.38 -1.33
C PHE A 103 16.03 0.30 -2.01
N ASP A 104 16.23 1.44 -2.65
CA ASP A 104 15.17 2.19 -3.30
C ASP A 104 14.50 1.40 -4.45
N LEU A 105 15.28 0.66 -5.26
CA LEU A 105 14.71 -0.20 -6.30
C LEU A 105 13.97 -1.39 -5.70
N MET A 106 14.52 -2.02 -4.68
CA MET A 106 13.85 -3.12 -3.98
C MET A 106 12.55 -2.65 -3.32
N LEU A 107 12.54 -1.44 -2.76
CA LEU A 107 11.34 -0.83 -2.18
C LEU A 107 10.27 -0.53 -3.24
N MET A 108 10.65 -0.01 -4.42
CA MET A 108 9.72 0.18 -5.53
C MET A 108 9.03 -1.13 -5.93
N ILE A 109 9.82 -2.21 -6.05
CA ILE A 109 9.27 -3.55 -6.35
C ILE A 109 8.37 -4.03 -5.21
N ALA A 110 8.77 -3.83 -3.95
CA ALA A 110 8.00 -4.22 -2.78
C ALA A 110 6.63 -3.52 -2.70
N TYR A 111 6.53 -2.28 -3.14
CA TYR A 111 5.24 -1.59 -3.22
C TYR A 111 4.29 -2.19 -4.27
N VAL A 112 4.79 -2.75 -5.35
CA VAL A 112 3.93 -3.49 -6.31
C VAL A 112 3.40 -4.79 -5.70
N MET A 113 4.13 -5.38 -4.75
CA MET A 113 3.73 -6.64 -4.11
C MET A 113 2.51 -6.52 -3.19
N LEU A 114 2.03 -5.31 -2.89
CA LEU A 114 0.85 -5.10 -2.04
C LEU A 114 -0.46 -4.95 -2.84
N VAL A 115 -0.40 -4.86 -4.16
CA VAL A 115 -1.53 -4.52 -5.04
C VAL A 115 -2.79 -5.38 -4.80
N GLN A 116 -2.62 -6.64 -4.42
CA GLN A 116 -3.74 -7.56 -4.15
C GLN A 116 -4.66 -7.09 -3.03
N TRP A 117 -4.20 -6.17 -2.16
CA TRP A 117 -4.97 -5.68 -1.02
C TRP A 117 -5.79 -4.43 -1.32
N ASP A 118 -5.57 -3.77 -2.46
CA ASP A 118 -6.24 -2.52 -2.79
C ASP A 118 -7.77 -2.66 -2.78
N PRO A 119 -8.37 -3.60 -3.54
CA PRO A 119 -9.82 -3.75 -3.54
C PRO A 119 -10.38 -4.29 -2.23
N VAL A 120 -9.54 -4.78 -1.32
CA VAL A 120 -9.98 -5.31 -0.01
C VAL A 120 -10.57 -4.22 0.89
N LEU A 121 -10.32 -2.94 0.63
CA LEU A 121 -11.03 -1.83 1.26
C LEU A 121 -12.55 -1.94 1.11
N ASN A 122 -13.03 -2.56 0.05
CA ASN A 122 -14.46 -2.76 -0.22
C ASN A 122 -14.94 -4.20 0.07
N TYR A 123 -14.13 -4.98 0.80
CA TYR A 123 -14.37 -6.42 1.01
C TYR A 123 -15.66 -6.71 1.81
N VAL A 124 -15.96 -5.89 2.81
CA VAL A 124 -17.15 -6.03 3.67
C VAL A 124 -18.11 -4.85 3.54
N VAL A 125 -17.63 -3.67 3.22
CA VAL A 125 -18.40 -2.43 3.12
C VAL A 125 -17.74 -1.53 2.08
N PRO A 126 -18.51 -0.78 1.27
CA PRO A 126 -17.93 0.26 0.43
C PRO A 126 -17.23 1.30 1.30
N THR A 127 -15.93 1.46 1.11
CA THR A 127 -15.09 2.40 1.85
C THR A 127 -14.47 3.42 0.91
N PHE A 128 -14.07 2.97 -0.28
CA PHE A 128 -13.31 3.76 -1.23
C PHE A 128 -13.58 3.28 -2.66
N SER A 129 -13.53 4.16 -3.63
CA SER A 129 -13.63 3.77 -5.04
C SER A 129 -12.81 4.68 -5.95
N TYR A 130 -12.25 4.09 -6.99
CA TYR A 130 -11.72 4.81 -8.14
C TYR A 130 -12.81 5.04 -9.18
N THR A 131 -12.65 6.06 -10.00
CA THR A 131 -13.53 6.24 -11.17
C THR A 131 -13.27 5.18 -12.24
N SER A 132 -14.33 4.65 -12.82
CA SER A 132 -14.23 3.75 -13.98
C SER A 132 -13.75 4.42 -15.27
N LEU A 133 -13.56 5.75 -15.26
CA LEU A 133 -12.88 6.49 -16.33
C LEU A 133 -11.39 6.18 -16.44
N MET A 134 -10.74 5.76 -15.36
CA MET A 134 -9.35 5.33 -15.41
C MET A 134 -9.21 4.02 -16.16
N ILE A 135 -8.05 3.80 -16.80
CA ILE A 135 -7.71 2.52 -17.43
C ILE A 135 -7.71 1.43 -16.38
N ASN A 136 -8.69 0.52 -16.47
CA ASN A 136 -8.90 -0.57 -15.50
C ASN A 136 -9.37 -1.83 -16.20
N PHE A 137 -9.30 -2.94 -15.48
CA PHE A 137 -9.82 -4.26 -15.90
C PHE A 137 -10.70 -4.88 -14.81
N GLY A 138 -11.42 -4.05 -14.04
CA GLY A 138 -12.24 -4.47 -12.91
C GLY A 138 -11.41 -4.78 -11.67
N SER A 139 -11.94 -5.62 -10.81
CA SER A 139 -11.34 -5.95 -9.50
C SER A 139 -11.31 -7.46 -9.26
N TRP A 140 -10.35 -7.90 -8.47
CA TRP A 140 -10.15 -9.30 -8.03
C TRP A 140 -10.72 -9.58 -6.64
N THR A 141 -11.55 -8.71 -6.08
CA THR A 141 -12.05 -8.84 -4.71
C THR A 141 -12.76 -10.17 -4.47
N THR A 142 -13.53 -10.66 -5.43
CA THR A 142 -14.25 -11.94 -5.33
C THR A 142 -13.34 -13.17 -5.34
N ASP A 143 -12.08 -13.00 -5.73
CA ASP A 143 -11.08 -14.06 -5.73
C ASP A 143 -10.25 -14.09 -4.45
N VAL A 144 -10.42 -13.09 -3.58
CA VAL A 144 -9.87 -13.09 -2.23
C VAL A 144 -10.56 -14.17 -1.40
N PRO A 145 -9.82 -15.04 -0.68
CA PRO A 145 -10.43 -16.09 0.14
C PRO A 145 -11.44 -15.51 1.16
N GLY A 146 -12.61 -16.14 1.25
CA GLY A 146 -13.68 -15.72 2.17
C GLY A 146 -14.50 -14.53 1.69
N TRP A 147 -14.50 -14.23 0.37
CA TRP A 147 -15.24 -13.11 -0.20
C TRP A 147 -16.63 -12.88 0.40
N VAL A 148 -16.94 -11.62 0.71
CA VAL A 148 -18.13 -11.21 1.46
C VAL A 148 -19.01 -10.26 0.64
N SER A 149 -18.47 -9.16 0.14
CA SER A 149 -19.26 -8.16 -0.58
C SER A 149 -19.59 -8.63 -2.02
N PRO A 150 -20.89 -8.72 -2.40
CA PRO A 150 -21.29 -9.25 -3.70
C PRO A 150 -20.96 -8.34 -4.89
N ARG A 151 -20.62 -7.07 -4.65
CA ARG A 151 -20.41 -6.08 -5.72
C ARG A 151 -19.02 -5.46 -5.76
N ALA A 152 -18.16 -5.79 -4.80
CA ALA A 152 -16.82 -5.20 -4.74
C ALA A 152 -15.95 -5.53 -5.97
N ASN A 153 -16.28 -6.56 -6.73
CA ASN A 153 -15.61 -6.88 -8.00
C ASN A 153 -15.89 -5.86 -9.13
N LEU A 154 -16.87 -4.98 -8.95
CA LEU A 154 -17.15 -3.90 -9.90
C LEU A 154 -16.31 -2.64 -9.63
N MET A 155 -15.58 -2.57 -8.51
CA MET A 155 -14.63 -1.49 -8.29
C MET A 155 -13.53 -1.54 -9.35
N PRO A 156 -13.26 -0.45 -10.08
CA PRO A 156 -12.14 -0.44 -11.01
C PRO A 156 -10.81 -0.35 -10.25
N GLU A 157 -9.83 -1.14 -10.67
CA GLU A 157 -8.45 -1.05 -10.20
C GLU A 157 -7.60 -0.37 -11.28
N PRO A 158 -7.29 0.93 -11.16
CA PRO A 158 -6.59 1.67 -12.20
C PRO A 158 -5.14 1.20 -12.35
N THR A 159 -4.79 0.68 -13.52
CA THR A 159 -3.45 0.12 -13.77
C THR A 159 -2.32 1.14 -13.64
N ALA A 160 -2.57 2.42 -13.92
CA ALA A 160 -1.60 3.50 -13.81
C ALA A 160 -1.41 3.99 -12.35
N ALA A 161 -2.46 3.95 -11.52
CA ALA A 161 -2.43 4.38 -10.12
C ALA A 161 -2.07 3.23 -9.19
N ILE A 162 -2.65 2.06 -9.41
CA ILE A 162 -2.43 0.80 -8.70
C ILE A 162 -1.36 -0.01 -9.46
N GLY A 163 -0.97 -1.15 -9.05
CA GLY A 163 0.05 -1.94 -9.73
C GLY A 163 1.36 -1.15 -9.90
N ILE A 164 1.70 -0.75 -11.12
CA ILE A 164 2.91 0.02 -11.42
C ILE A 164 2.90 1.37 -10.67
N GLY A 165 1.73 1.99 -10.51
CA GLY A 165 1.57 3.26 -9.83
C GLY A 165 2.13 3.25 -8.40
N PHE A 166 1.91 2.24 -7.60
CA PHE A 166 2.43 2.19 -6.22
C PHE A 166 3.96 2.35 -6.11
N MET A 167 4.72 2.19 -7.20
CA MET A 167 6.16 2.49 -7.19
C MET A 167 6.48 3.94 -6.82
N TRP A 168 5.57 4.90 -7.08
CA TRP A 168 5.77 6.29 -6.70
C TRP A 168 5.83 6.51 -5.18
N SER A 169 5.22 5.60 -4.39
CA SER A 169 5.31 5.61 -2.92
C SER A 169 6.75 5.52 -2.42
N ALA A 170 7.61 4.76 -3.12
CA ALA A 170 9.03 4.74 -2.81
C ALA A 170 9.70 6.10 -3.07
N ALA A 171 9.26 6.83 -4.11
CA ALA A 171 9.76 8.19 -4.36
C ALA A 171 9.36 9.15 -3.23
N LEU A 172 8.13 9.05 -2.69
CA LEU A 172 7.74 9.81 -1.50
C LEU A 172 8.61 9.47 -0.29
N CYS A 173 8.94 8.19 -0.07
CA CYS A 173 9.88 7.79 0.99
C CYS A 173 11.27 8.41 0.78
N MET A 174 11.74 8.52 -0.46
CA MET A 174 13.01 9.19 -0.78
C MET A 174 12.95 10.69 -0.48
N LEU A 175 11.87 11.36 -0.89
CA LEU A 175 11.64 12.79 -0.63
C LEU A 175 11.54 13.06 0.87
N GLY A 176 10.74 12.28 1.59
CA GLY A 176 10.58 12.39 3.04
C GLY A 176 11.89 12.18 3.80
N CYS A 177 12.71 11.19 3.42
CA CYS A 177 14.05 11.04 4.00
C CYS A 177 14.95 12.24 3.69
N GLY A 178 14.82 12.85 2.50
CA GLY A 178 15.48 14.10 2.16
C GLY A 178 15.07 15.25 3.07
N PHE A 179 13.76 15.40 3.31
CA PHE A 179 13.19 16.36 4.25
C PHE A 179 13.73 16.13 5.67
N LEU A 180 13.68 14.91 6.19
CA LEU A 180 14.21 14.60 7.52
C LEU A 180 15.66 15.02 7.66
N ARG A 181 16.53 14.65 6.71
CA ARG A 181 17.98 14.93 6.79
C ARG A 181 18.31 16.41 6.60
N LYS A 182 17.67 17.07 5.62
CA LYS A 182 18.02 18.44 5.22
C LYS A 182 17.30 19.53 6.02
N VAL A 183 16.12 19.23 6.56
CA VAL A 183 15.31 20.20 7.30
C VAL A 183 15.26 19.82 8.78
N VAL A 184 14.71 18.65 9.14
CA VAL A 184 14.47 18.28 10.53
C VAL A 184 15.79 18.14 11.29
N MET A 185 16.71 17.28 10.84
CA MET A 185 17.98 17.04 11.53
C MET A 185 18.91 18.25 11.53
N ARG A 186 18.79 19.14 10.54
CA ARG A 186 19.54 20.38 10.52
C ARG A 186 19.02 21.39 11.54
N ARG A 187 17.70 21.44 11.73
CA ARG A 187 17.05 22.42 12.65
C ARG A 187 16.95 21.90 14.07
N TRP A 188 16.78 20.59 14.23
CA TRP A 188 16.63 19.88 15.51
C TRP A 188 17.54 18.65 15.53
N PRO A 189 18.86 18.80 15.70
CA PRO A 189 19.83 17.71 15.62
C PRO A 189 19.62 16.64 16.70
N GLU A 190 19.04 17.02 17.83
CA GLU A 190 18.75 16.13 18.97
C GLU A 190 17.45 15.31 18.80
N THR A 191 16.83 15.34 17.60
CA THR A 191 15.60 14.60 17.34
C THR A 191 15.84 13.10 17.50
N GLY A 192 15.26 12.52 18.54
CA GLY A 192 15.34 11.07 18.82
C GLY A 192 14.47 10.23 17.88
N LYS A 193 14.51 8.91 18.08
CA LYS A 193 13.78 7.95 17.24
C LYS A 193 12.28 8.24 17.16
N LEU A 194 11.63 8.53 18.28
CA LEU A 194 10.21 8.88 18.31
C LEU A 194 9.93 10.14 17.48
N GLY A 195 10.78 11.16 17.62
CA GLY A 195 10.66 12.37 16.81
C GLY A 195 10.77 12.11 15.31
N ILE A 196 11.70 11.25 14.88
CA ILE A 196 11.81 10.85 13.46
C ILE A 196 10.54 10.13 12.99
N ILE A 197 9.97 9.24 13.82
CA ILE A 197 8.70 8.57 13.50
C ILE A 197 7.57 9.59 13.34
N LEU A 198 7.40 10.50 14.31
CA LEU A 198 6.36 11.53 14.28
C LEU A 198 6.50 12.47 13.08
N TRP A 199 7.72 12.92 12.77
CA TRP A 199 7.99 13.71 11.57
C TRP A 199 7.70 12.94 10.28
N SER A 200 7.97 11.62 10.26
CA SER A 200 7.65 10.77 9.10
C SER A 200 6.14 10.65 8.90
N VAL A 201 5.39 10.40 9.96
CA VAL A 201 3.92 10.35 9.92
C VAL A 201 3.35 11.69 9.47
N GLY A 202 3.79 12.79 10.07
CA GLY A 202 3.31 14.13 9.71
C GLY A 202 3.63 14.51 8.26
N PHE A 203 4.85 14.23 7.79
CA PHE A 203 5.22 14.47 6.40
C PHE A 203 4.36 13.67 5.43
N MET A 204 4.17 12.38 5.70
CA MET A 204 3.38 11.49 4.83
C MET A 204 1.89 11.84 4.87
N ALA A 205 1.35 12.17 6.04
CA ALA A 205 -0.04 12.63 6.16
C ALA A 205 -0.30 13.93 5.38
N VAL A 206 0.64 14.88 5.39
CA VAL A 206 0.52 16.10 4.58
C VAL A 206 0.58 15.78 3.09
N MET A 207 1.47 14.89 2.67
CA MET A 207 1.57 14.47 1.26
C MET A 207 0.29 13.82 0.79
N ASP A 208 -0.26 12.94 1.59
CA ASP A 208 -1.51 12.23 1.31
C ASP A 208 -2.69 13.19 1.23
N LEU A 209 -2.88 14.01 2.26
CA LEU A 209 -3.92 15.04 2.31
C LEU A 209 -3.93 15.91 1.04
N LEU A 210 -2.75 16.31 0.54
CA LEU A 210 -2.65 17.13 -0.66
C LEU A 210 -2.99 16.34 -1.92
N ILE A 211 -2.44 15.13 -2.07
CA ILE A 211 -2.61 14.31 -3.28
C ILE A 211 -4.06 13.85 -3.38
N GLU A 212 -4.60 13.25 -2.34
CA GLU A 212 -5.93 12.64 -2.42
C GLU A 212 -7.06 13.65 -2.39
N SER A 213 -6.91 14.77 -1.67
CA SER A 213 -7.88 15.87 -1.77
C SER A 213 -8.02 16.38 -3.23
N ILE A 214 -6.90 16.51 -3.96
CA ILE A 214 -6.93 16.90 -5.37
C ILE A 214 -7.60 15.82 -6.23
N LEU A 215 -7.33 14.55 -5.95
CA LEU A 215 -7.95 13.43 -6.66
C LEU A 215 -9.47 13.35 -6.38
N CYS A 216 -9.90 13.60 -5.15
CA CYS A 216 -11.34 13.69 -4.79
C CYS A 216 -12.02 14.85 -5.54
N LEU A 217 -11.42 16.05 -5.55
CA LEU A 217 -11.96 17.21 -6.27
C LEU A 217 -12.09 16.97 -7.78
N GLY A 218 -11.22 16.15 -8.36
CA GLY A 218 -11.26 15.79 -9.77
C GLY A 218 -12.10 14.55 -10.09
N HIS A 219 -12.84 14.00 -9.13
CA HIS A 219 -13.61 12.74 -9.28
C HIS A 219 -12.78 11.56 -9.78
N ASN A 220 -11.49 11.49 -9.38
CA ASN A 220 -10.66 10.31 -9.64
C ASN A 220 -10.91 9.21 -8.62
N ILE A 221 -11.20 9.62 -7.39
CA ILE A 221 -11.47 8.75 -6.25
C ILE A 221 -12.67 9.29 -5.45
N ALA A 222 -13.30 8.41 -4.69
CA ALA A 222 -14.38 8.75 -3.79
C ALA A 222 -14.28 7.93 -2.49
N TYR A 223 -14.61 8.57 -1.37
CA TYR A 223 -14.69 7.92 -0.06
C TYR A 223 -16.15 7.80 0.37
N PHE A 224 -16.49 6.65 0.95
CA PHE A 224 -17.83 6.32 1.44
C PHE A 224 -17.82 6.05 2.95
N ASN A 225 -18.97 6.20 3.59
CA ASN A 225 -19.15 5.87 5.01
C ASN A 225 -18.11 6.54 5.92
N THR A 226 -17.91 7.84 5.71
CA THR A 226 -16.88 8.62 6.40
C THR A 226 -17.36 9.14 7.75
N VAL A 227 -16.43 9.48 8.65
CA VAL A 227 -16.71 10.20 9.91
C VAL A 227 -16.98 11.66 9.59
N GLY A 228 -18.24 12.10 9.57
CA GLY A 228 -18.66 13.38 9.05
C GLY A 228 -17.88 14.59 9.55
N TRP A 229 -17.72 14.75 10.87
CA TRP A 229 -16.99 15.88 11.46
C TRP A 229 -15.46 15.87 11.21
N LEU A 230 -14.91 14.75 10.70
CA LEU A 230 -13.51 14.61 10.28
C LEU A 230 -13.38 14.50 8.76
N THR A 231 -14.36 15.02 8.01
CA THR A 231 -14.40 14.89 6.55
C THR A 231 -14.49 16.28 5.93
N LEU A 232 -13.55 16.62 5.05
CA LEU A 232 -13.62 17.81 4.21
C LEU A 232 -14.73 17.64 3.19
N TRP A 233 -15.47 18.70 2.90
CA TRP A 233 -16.59 18.73 1.94
C TRP A 233 -17.62 17.62 2.19
N GLN A 234 -17.90 17.34 3.47
CA GLN A 234 -18.86 16.32 3.88
C GLN A 234 -20.17 16.41 3.10
N GLY A 235 -20.71 15.26 2.70
CA GLY A 235 -22.00 15.18 2.00
C GLY A 235 -21.93 15.54 0.51
N THR A 236 -20.74 15.72 -0.05
CA THR A 236 -20.51 15.95 -1.48
C THR A 236 -19.81 14.75 -2.12
N SER A 237 -19.84 14.68 -3.46
CA SER A 237 -19.18 13.61 -4.22
C SER A 237 -17.64 13.65 -4.18
N HIS A 238 -17.07 14.72 -3.67
CA HIS A 238 -15.63 14.93 -3.55
C HIS A 238 -15.18 15.02 -2.09
N GLN A 239 -15.98 14.49 -1.16
CA GLN A 239 -15.60 14.44 0.25
C GLN A 239 -14.30 13.68 0.47
N PHE A 240 -13.46 14.18 1.40
CA PHE A 240 -12.20 13.57 1.77
C PHE A 240 -12.09 13.44 3.30
N PRO A 241 -11.94 12.24 3.87
CA PRO A 241 -11.78 12.03 5.30
C PRO A 241 -10.37 12.38 5.76
N ILE A 242 -10.20 13.42 6.57
CA ILE A 242 -8.88 13.89 7.06
C ILE A 242 -8.12 12.78 7.80
N TYR A 243 -8.84 11.91 8.51
CA TYR A 243 -8.20 10.80 9.24
C TYR A 243 -7.53 9.79 8.31
N GLU A 244 -8.02 9.67 7.08
CA GLU A 244 -7.42 8.80 6.06
C GLU A 244 -5.95 9.17 5.83
N ALA A 245 -5.64 10.45 5.63
CA ALA A 245 -4.28 10.92 5.47
C ALA A 245 -3.34 10.48 6.60
N PHE A 246 -3.84 10.40 7.82
CA PHE A 246 -3.06 9.89 8.96
C PHE A 246 -3.00 8.37 8.99
N VAL A 247 -4.06 7.68 8.58
CA VAL A 247 -4.09 6.21 8.54
C VAL A 247 -3.21 5.70 7.40
N TRP A 248 -3.38 6.21 6.18
CA TRP A 248 -2.55 5.81 5.04
C TRP A 248 -1.12 6.36 5.16
N GLY A 249 -0.95 7.65 5.39
CA GLY A 249 0.36 8.24 5.61
C GLY A 249 1.10 7.59 6.78
N GLY A 250 0.41 7.29 7.88
CA GLY A 250 0.97 6.69 9.09
C GLY A 250 1.24 5.20 9.01
N LEU A 251 0.35 4.40 8.43
CA LEU A 251 0.49 2.94 8.33
C LEU A 251 1.06 2.51 6.97
N GLY A 252 0.65 3.16 5.87
CA GLY A 252 1.06 2.79 4.52
C GLY A 252 2.48 3.23 4.16
N TRP A 253 2.85 4.48 4.47
CA TRP A 253 4.10 5.06 3.98
C TRP A 253 5.15 5.33 5.05
N ALA A 254 4.77 5.86 6.22
CA ALA A 254 5.72 6.27 7.23
C ALA A 254 6.63 5.14 7.73
N PRO A 255 6.17 3.88 7.93
CA PRO A 255 7.04 2.79 8.35
C PRO A 255 8.17 2.52 7.35
N LEU A 256 7.87 2.57 6.05
CA LEU A 256 8.86 2.34 4.98
C LEU A 256 9.84 3.52 4.88
N MET A 257 9.35 4.75 5.06
CA MET A 257 10.21 5.93 5.16
C MET A 257 11.18 5.83 6.35
N VAL A 258 10.71 5.37 7.51
CA VAL A 258 11.53 5.16 8.71
C VAL A 258 12.55 4.05 8.47
N LEU A 259 12.16 2.92 7.87
CA LEU A 259 13.11 1.85 7.49
C LEU A 259 14.21 2.39 6.59
N ARG A 260 13.84 3.19 5.58
CA ARG A 260 14.78 3.82 4.66
C ARG A 260 15.69 4.85 5.33
N PHE A 261 15.17 5.57 6.31
CA PHE A 261 15.97 6.58 7.04
C PHE A 261 17.07 5.93 7.87
N TYR A 262 16.80 4.76 8.47
CA TYR A 262 17.69 4.00 9.36
C TYR A 262 18.44 2.86 8.66
N LEU A 263 18.74 2.99 7.37
CA LEU A 263 19.63 2.04 6.70
C LEU A 263 21.02 2.03 7.35
N ASP A 264 21.61 0.84 7.48
CA ASP A 264 22.98 0.69 7.94
C ASP A 264 24.01 1.12 6.86
N ASP A 265 25.30 1.06 7.19
CA ASP A 265 26.39 1.45 6.29
C ASP A 265 26.45 0.61 4.99
N ARG A 266 25.80 -0.57 4.98
CA ARG A 266 25.69 -1.43 3.82
C ARG A 266 24.42 -1.13 2.99
N GLY A 267 23.55 -0.27 3.50
CA GLY A 267 22.28 0.08 2.89
C GLY A 267 21.17 -0.93 3.17
N HIS A 268 21.25 -1.69 4.27
CA HIS A 268 20.23 -2.63 4.69
C HIS A 268 19.37 -2.06 5.82
N SER A 269 18.10 -2.33 5.77
CA SER A 269 17.16 -2.03 6.85
C SER A 269 17.18 -3.13 7.94
N VAL A 270 16.47 -2.85 9.05
CA VAL A 270 16.38 -3.81 10.17
C VAL A 270 15.80 -5.16 9.76
N VAL A 271 14.88 -5.21 8.80
CA VAL A 271 14.24 -6.46 8.33
C VAL A 271 15.16 -7.28 7.42
N GLU A 272 16.15 -6.65 6.80
CA GLU A 272 17.12 -7.29 5.92
C GLU A 272 18.37 -7.82 6.67
N ARG A 273 18.47 -7.54 7.98
CA ARG A 273 19.63 -7.95 8.78
C ARG A 273 19.88 -9.44 8.71
N GLY A 274 21.16 -9.78 8.53
CA GLY A 274 21.63 -11.15 8.44
C GLY A 274 21.71 -11.70 7.01
N VAL A 275 21.32 -10.95 5.98
CA VAL A 275 21.39 -11.37 4.57
C VAL A 275 22.82 -11.68 4.13
N ASP A 276 23.81 -10.88 4.56
CA ASP A 276 25.23 -11.09 4.21
C ASP A 276 25.79 -12.41 4.71
N ARG A 277 25.26 -12.92 5.84
CA ARG A 277 25.70 -14.17 6.48
C ARG A 277 25.11 -15.43 5.84
N LEU A 278 24.26 -15.25 4.81
CA LEU A 278 23.68 -16.37 4.08
C LEU A 278 24.68 -16.87 3.02
N ASN A 279 24.89 -18.17 3.02
CA ASN A 279 25.71 -18.83 1.99
C ASN A 279 24.85 -19.14 0.75
N VAL A 280 24.39 -18.11 0.07
CA VAL A 280 23.55 -18.19 -1.14
C VAL A 280 24.04 -17.16 -2.17
N SER A 281 23.61 -17.32 -3.41
CA SER A 281 23.97 -16.41 -4.51
C SER A 281 23.49 -14.96 -4.24
N ASN A 282 24.16 -13.97 -4.84
CA ASN A 282 23.76 -12.57 -4.72
C ASN A 282 22.34 -12.33 -5.26
N LYS A 283 21.92 -13.04 -6.31
CA LYS A 283 20.54 -12.96 -6.82
C LYS A 283 19.53 -13.44 -5.78
N THR A 284 19.83 -14.53 -5.08
CA THR A 284 18.99 -15.05 -3.99
C THR A 284 18.92 -14.06 -2.81
N LYS A 285 20.04 -13.42 -2.46
CA LYS A 285 20.05 -12.39 -1.41
C LYS A 285 19.12 -11.24 -1.74
N VAL A 286 19.22 -10.71 -2.97
CA VAL A 286 18.34 -9.63 -3.45
C VAL A 286 16.87 -10.06 -3.44
N LEU A 287 16.55 -11.28 -3.89
CA LEU A 287 15.19 -11.80 -3.82
C LEU A 287 14.66 -11.85 -2.39
N LEU A 288 15.47 -12.35 -1.44
CA LEU A 288 15.08 -12.39 -0.02
C LEU A 288 14.86 -10.99 0.55
N GLN A 289 15.65 -10.00 0.14
CA GLN A 289 15.49 -8.61 0.56
C GLN A 289 14.19 -8.01 -0.01
N ILE A 290 13.89 -8.23 -1.28
CA ILE A 290 12.61 -7.81 -1.89
C ILE A 290 11.43 -8.45 -1.16
N LEU A 291 11.48 -9.75 -0.89
CA LEU A 291 10.42 -10.45 -0.15
C LEU A 291 10.28 -9.90 1.27
N ALA A 292 11.39 -9.60 1.96
CA ALA A 292 11.34 -9.03 3.30
C ALA A 292 10.72 -7.63 3.32
N LEU A 293 11.05 -6.78 2.37
CA LEU A 293 10.39 -5.47 2.20
C LEU A 293 8.93 -5.62 1.80
N GLY A 294 8.63 -6.57 0.90
CA GLY A 294 7.27 -6.93 0.52
C GLY A 294 6.42 -7.41 1.70
N ALA A 295 7.00 -8.12 2.66
CA ALA A 295 6.30 -8.46 3.90
C ALA A 295 5.85 -7.20 4.67
N VAL A 296 6.75 -6.21 4.80
CA VAL A 296 6.43 -4.98 5.51
C VAL A 296 5.37 -4.18 4.77
N THR A 297 5.50 -4.00 3.46
CA THR A 297 4.50 -3.25 2.67
C THR A 297 3.12 -3.91 2.77
N ASN A 298 3.03 -5.23 2.66
CA ASN A 298 1.77 -5.96 2.80
C ASN A 298 1.17 -5.84 4.20
N ILE A 299 1.96 -5.98 5.27
CA ILE A 299 1.48 -5.82 6.65
C ILE A 299 0.96 -4.40 6.87
N CYS A 300 1.68 -3.38 6.40
CA CYS A 300 1.25 -1.99 6.49
C CYS A 300 -0.09 -1.78 5.79
N TYR A 301 -0.25 -2.31 4.57
CA TYR A 301 -1.48 -2.15 3.80
C TYR A 301 -2.66 -2.90 4.41
N VAL A 302 -2.45 -4.13 4.88
CA VAL A 302 -3.50 -4.88 5.61
C VAL A 302 -3.92 -4.13 6.88
N SER A 303 -2.97 -3.56 7.61
CA SER A 303 -3.28 -2.75 8.80
C SER A 303 -4.11 -1.52 8.45
N TYR A 304 -3.78 -0.84 7.35
CA TYR A 304 -4.56 0.27 6.81
C TYR A 304 -6.00 -0.19 6.47
N ASN A 305 -6.16 -1.27 5.71
CA ASN A 305 -7.48 -1.81 5.34
C ASN A 305 -8.33 -2.14 6.58
N VAL A 306 -7.76 -2.79 7.59
CA VAL A 306 -8.47 -3.15 8.82
C VAL A 306 -9.00 -1.89 9.53
N VAL A 307 -8.18 -0.84 9.63
CA VAL A 307 -8.60 0.41 10.28
C VAL A 307 -9.68 1.11 9.47
N MET A 308 -9.49 1.27 8.15
CA MET A 308 -10.44 1.98 7.29
C MET A 308 -11.79 1.26 7.19
N ILE A 309 -11.79 -0.06 7.00
CA ILE A 309 -13.02 -0.87 7.01
C ILE A 309 -13.71 -0.77 8.37
N GLY A 310 -12.95 -0.84 9.47
CA GLY A 310 -13.49 -0.73 10.82
C GLY A 310 -14.17 0.62 11.08
N ILE A 311 -13.64 1.71 10.54
CA ILE A 311 -14.26 3.03 10.60
C ILE A 311 -15.51 3.07 9.72
N SER A 312 -15.45 2.62 8.48
CA SER A 312 -16.57 2.63 7.54
C SER A 312 -17.77 1.78 8.01
N LEU A 313 -17.52 0.66 8.68
CA LEU A 313 -18.58 -0.19 9.26
C LEU A 313 -19.38 0.50 10.37
N GLN A 314 -18.85 1.54 10.97
CA GLN A 314 -19.49 2.28 12.08
C GLN A 314 -20.16 3.59 11.63
N ASN A 315 -20.05 3.92 10.34
CA ASN A 315 -20.57 5.15 9.79
C ASN A 315 -21.42 4.84 8.55
N ASP A 316 -22.53 5.53 8.38
CA ASP A 316 -23.46 5.41 7.23
C ASP A 316 -23.97 6.78 6.77
N ASN A 317 -23.12 7.79 6.82
CA ASN A 317 -23.50 9.19 6.68
C ASN A 317 -23.55 9.69 5.21
N ASP A 318 -23.48 8.81 4.22
CA ASP A 318 -23.44 9.18 2.80
C ASP A 318 -24.82 9.35 2.16
N ALA A 319 -25.90 9.28 2.94
CA ALA A 319 -27.28 9.37 2.41
C ALA A 319 -27.55 10.67 1.64
N SER A 320 -26.82 11.75 1.92
CA SER A 320 -26.94 13.05 1.26
C SER A 320 -25.98 13.21 0.06
N ALA A 321 -24.93 12.42 -0.04
CA ALA A 321 -23.95 12.54 -1.10
C ALA A 321 -24.46 11.92 -2.41
N VAL A 322 -24.38 12.69 -3.47
CA VAL A 322 -24.79 12.27 -4.81
C VAL A 322 -23.55 12.09 -5.65
N TYR A 323 -23.09 10.84 -5.78
CA TYR A 323 -21.94 10.50 -6.60
C TYR A 323 -22.34 10.17 -8.04
N PRO A 324 -21.54 10.56 -9.03
CA PRO A 324 -21.67 10.05 -10.39
C PRO A 324 -21.56 8.53 -10.43
N SER A 325 -22.25 7.88 -11.37
CA SER A 325 -22.25 6.42 -11.46
C SER A 325 -20.88 5.81 -11.73
N HIS A 326 -20.03 6.52 -12.47
CA HIS A 326 -18.64 6.11 -12.74
C HIS A 326 -17.70 6.19 -11.51
N LEU A 327 -18.15 6.79 -10.38
CA LEU A 327 -17.48 6.73 -9.08
C LEU A 327 -18.06 5.66 -8.16
N THR A 328 -19.40 5.49 -8.18
CA THR A 328 -20.04 4.46 -7.34
C THR A 328 -19.83 3.04 -7.86
N ASN A 329 -19.60 2.89 -9.18
CA ASN A 329 -19.34 1.62 -9.84
C ASN A 329 -20.34 0.51 -9.48
N SER A 330 -21.58 0.89 -9.21
CA SER A 330 -22.63 0.00 -8.71
C SER A 330 -22.28 -0.73 -7.41
N LEU A 331 -21.33 -0.25 -6.62
CA LEU A 331 -21.14 -0.69 -5.25
C LEU A 331 -22.42 -0.47 -4.44
N CYS A 332 -22.63 -1.29 -3.40
CA CYS A 332 -23.84 -1.22 -2.58
C CYS A 332 -24.06 0.18 -2.02
N GLY A 333 -25.32 0.62 -2.05
CA GLY A 333 -25.76 1.93 -1.57
C GLY A 333 -27.18 2.24 -2.05
N PRO A 334 -27.78 3.37 -1.62
CA PRO A 334 -29.18 3.71 -1.90
C PRO A 334 -29.55 3.68 -3.38
N ARG A 335 -28.65 4.10 -4.26
CA ARG A 335 -28.86 4.11 -5.72
C ARG A 335 -28.82 2.73 -6.37
N ASN A 336 -28.16 1.76 -5.75
CA ASN A 336 -27.89 0.46 -6.33
C ASN A 336 -28.80 -0.65 -5.78
N LYS A 337 -29.88 -0.27 -5.07
CA LYS A 337 -30.86 -1.20 -4.49
C LYS A 337 -30.28 -2.24 -3.56
N CYS A 338 -29.09 -2.01 -3.00
CA CYS A 338 -28.53 -2.80 -1.93
C CYS A 338 -28.15 -1.87 -0.76
N THR A 339 -28.43 -2.33 0.45
CA THR A 339 -28.08 -1.61 1.67
C THR A 339 -26.57 -1.52 1.82
N THR A 340 -26.05 -0.33 2.02
CA THR A 340 -24.67 -0.16 2.49
C THR A 340 -24.60 -0.67 3.92
N PRO A 341 -23.71 -1.60 4.28
CA PRO A 341 -23.50 -1.99 5.66
C PRO A 341 -23.09 -0.77 6.50
N GLY A 342 -23.70 -0.65 7.66
CA GLY A 342 -23.45 0.43 8.60
C GLY A 342 -23.75 -0.03 10.02
N THR A 343 -23.80 0.88 11.00
CA THR A 343 -24.10 0.56 12.39
C THR A 343 -25.45 -0.16 12.49
N GLY A 344 -25.42 -1.39 13.01
CA GLY A 344 -26.62 -2.24 13.13
C GLY A 344 -27.04 -2.98 11.87
N THR A 345 -26.35 -2.80 10.74
CA THR A 345 -26.60 -3.56 9.51
C THR A 345 -25.71 -4.81 9.48
N PRO A 346 -26.25 -6.01 9.18
CA PRO A 346 -25.46 -7.21 9.04
C PRO A 346 -24.41 -7.07 7.92
N ILE A 347 -23.19 -7.57 8.14
CA ILE A 347 -22.18 -7.68 7.11
C ILE A 347 -22.67 -8.62 6.01
N PRO A 348 -22.57 -8.28 4.72
CA PRO A 348 -22.93 -9.18 3.63
C PRO A 348 -22.13 -10.48 3.71
N THR A 349 -22.76 -11.62 3.40
CA THR A 349 -22.15 -12.95 3.52
C THR A 349 -21.72 -13.54 2.17
N GLY A 350 -21.54 -12.73 1.16
CA GLY A 350 -21.19 -13.17 -0.20
C GLY A 350 -22.44 -13.45 -1.04
N GLY A 351 -22.27 -14.22 -2.09
CA GLY A 351 -23.30 -14.55 -3.09
C GLY A 351 -22.66 -14.79 -4.45
N GLN A 352 -23.38 -14.57 -5.54
CA GLN A 352 -22.78 -14.56 -6.88
C GLN A 352 -22.07 -13.20 -7.12
N PRO A 353 -20.87 -13.20 -7.70
CA PRO A 353 -20.22 -11.97 -8.15
C PRO A 353 -21.12 -11.21 -9.10
N ALA A 354 -21.18 -9.88 -8.96
CA ALA A 354 -21.91 -9.04 -9.90
C ALA A 354 -21.23 -9.10 -11.28
N SER A 355 -22.05 -9.09 -12.32
CA SER A 355 -21.59 -8.98 -13.71
C SER A 355 -21.44 -7.50 -14.11
N PRO A 356 -20.52 -7.13 -15.01
CA PRO A 356 -20.53 -5.82 -15.66
C PRO A 356 -21.90 -5.46 -16.29
N SER A 357 -22.66 -6.45 -16.77
CA SER A 357 -24.02 -6.26 -17.27
C SER A 357 -25.05 -5.87 -16.18
N ASP A 358 -24.73 -6.07 -14.91
CA ASP A 358 -25.59 -5.64 -13.79
C ASP A 358 -25.46 -4.15 -13.47
N VAL A 359 -24.48 -3.47 -14.08
CA VAL A 359 -24.32 -2.01 -13.97
C VAL A 359 -25.34 -1.34 -14.88
N PRO A 360 -26.25 -0.50 -14.33
CA PRO A 360 -27.21 0.22 -15.15
C PRO A 360 -26.51 1.14 -16.16
N GLY A 361 -27.08 1.26 -17.38
CA GLY A 361 -26.54 2.11 -18.43
C GLY A 361 -26.38 1.38 -19.76
N ASN A 362 -25.60 1.96 -20.64
CA ASN A 362 -25.36 1.43 -22.00
C ASN A 362 -24.15 0.50 -22.11
N GLY A 363 -23.51 0.16 -21.00
CA GLY A 363 -22.33 -0.71 -20.96
C GLY A 363 -21.03 -0.03 -21.43
N ARG A 364 -21.02 1.28 -21.69
CA ARG A 364 -19.81 2.03 -22.06
C ARG A 364 -18.75 1.93 -20.97
N THR A 365 -17.50 1.87 -21.39
CA THR A 365 -16.33 1.79 -20.54
C THR A 365 -15.36 2.93 -20.86
N TRP A 366 -14.25 3.03 -20.12
CA TRP A 366 -13.17 3.97 -20.43
C TRP A 366 -12.66 3.80 -21.87
N VAL A 367 -12.70 2.59 -22.43
CA VAL A 367 -12.28 2.30 -23.83
C VAL A 367 -13.10 3.12 -24.81
N ASP A 368 -14.42 3.15 -24.61
CA ASP A 368 -15.33 3.85 -25.49
C ASP A 368 -15.15 5.37 -25.42
N VAL A 369 -14.93 5.88 -24.20
CA VAL A 369 -14.66 7.31 -23.97
C VAL A 369 -13.36 7.75 -24.65
N TYR A 370 -12.29 6.98 -24.48
CA TYR A 370 -10.97 7.36 -25.02
C TYR A 370 -10.85 7.13 -26.54
N LEU A 371 -11.66 6.25 -27.10
CA LEU A 371 -11.74 6.01 -28.55
C LEU A 371 -12.83 6.84 -29.23
N GLY A 372 -13.58 7.65 -28.48
CA GLY A 372 -14.66 8.50 -29.04
C GLY A 372 -15.85 7.71 -29.59
N ARG A 373 -16.21 6.59 -28.93
CA ARG A 373 -17.33 5.70 -29.32
C ARG A 373 -18.54 5.89 -28.44
#